data_2e0d270492abf2108e4328059609a605
#
_entry.id   2e0d270492abf2108e4328059609a605
#
_cell.length_a   1.000
_cell.length_b   1.000
_cell.length_c   1.000
_cell.angle_alpha   90.00
_cell.angle_beta   90.00
_cell.angle_gamma   90.00
#
_symmetry.space_group_name_H-M   'P 1'
#
loop_
_entity.id
_entity.type
_entity.pdbx_description
1 polymer ?
#
loop_
_entity_poly.entity_id
_entity_poly.type
_entity_poly.pdbx_seq_one_letter_code
_entity_poly.pdbx_strand_id
1 'polypeptide(L)'
;MARKKKGVVRRAIVTPDKHFPLADMAAIKVVCKAIEIVKPDIYIDLGDVGEWHGCSHWQWKKKKRPPLEYQLPFIEQDIIDVNKGMDIIDEALDKSNCKERHMIEGNHDAWMNYFVDEHPYLQEKRFKECVNLKERGYKYHQAGEYMKIGKLAFYHGHHFAGIQHTRNHLVRLGTNVMYGHHHDIQQS
;
A
#
# COMPACT_ATOMS: atom_id res chain seq x y z
N MET A 1 -24.57 -4.38 37.88
CA MET A 1 -23.32 -4.40 37.07
C MET A 1 -23.66 -4.87 35.68
N ALA A 2 -23.55 -3.98 34.67
CA ALA A 2 -23.82 -4.33 33.28
C ALA A 2 -22.70 -5.24 32.76
N ARG A 3 -23.06 -6.44 32.27
CA ARG A 3 -22.10 -7.35 31.60
C ARG A 3 -21.55 -6.63 30.37
N LYS A 4 -20.21 -6.28 30.40
CA LYS A 4 -19.52 -5.84 29.18
C LYS A 4 -19.72 -6.92 28.11
N LYS A 5 -20.39 -6.56 27.00
CA LYS A 5 -20.44 -7.43 25.80
C LYS A 5 -18.99 -7.79 25.45
N LYS A 6 -18.64 -9.08 25.43
CA LYS A 6 -17.35 -9.55 24.88
C LYS A 6 -17.27 -9.05 23.44
N GLY A 7 -16.32 -8.16 23.16
CA GLY A 7 -16.06 -7.70 21.80
C GLY A 7 -15.72 -8.90 20.92
N VAL A 8 -16.20 -8.90 19.70
CA VAL A 8 -15.82 -9.91 18.70
C VAL A 8 -14.33 -9.68 18.38
N VAL A 9 -13.51 -10.70 18.57
CA VAL A 9 -12.10 -10.66 18.17
C VAL A 9 -12.04 -10.79 16.65
N ARG A 10 -11.41 -9.83 15.98
CA ARG A 10 -11.20 -9.84 14.53
C ARG A 10 -9.71 -10.04 14.24
N ARG A 11 -9.40 -10.84 13.25
CA ARG A 11 -8.03 -11.10 12.77
C ARG A 11 -7.73 -10.19 11.61
N ALA A 12 -6.59 -9.52 11.64
CA ALA A 12 -6.10 -8.71 10.54
C ALA A 12 -4.75 -9.24 10.06
N ILE A 13 -4.53 -9.21 8.74
CA ILE A 13 -3.20 -9.31 8.13
C ILE A 13 -2.86 -7.96 7.56
N VAL A 14 -1.63 -7.50 7.83
CA VAL A 14 -1.10 -6.21 7.39
C VAL A 14 0.17 -6.47 6.59
N THR A 15 0.27 -5.90 5.41
CA THR A 15 1.45 -6.05 4.54
C THR A 15 1.88 -4.70 3.97
N PRO A 16 3.18 -4.35 4.04
CA PRO A 16 3.74 -3.15 3.42
C PRO A 16 4.57 -3.48 2.18
N ASP A 17 4.96 -2.45 1.43
CA ASP A 17 6.18 -2.32 0.63
C ASP A 17 6.46 -3.52 -0.31
N LYS A 18 5.50 -3.88 -1.15
CA LYS A 18 5.64 -5.00 -2.08
C LYS A 18 6.48 -4.66 -3.31
N HIS A 19 6.37 -3.41 -3.79
CA HIS A 19 7.13 -2.89 -4.92
C HIS A 19 7.11 -3.79 -6.17
N PHE A 20 5.92 -4.27 -6.58
CA PHE A 20 5.83 -5.02 -7.84
C PHE A 20 6.35 -4.20 -9.03
N PRO A 21 7.11 -4.80 -9.94
CA PRO A 21 7.44 -6.22 -10.08
C PRO A 21 8.69 -6.68 -9.29
N LEU A 22 9.32 -5.84 -8.49
CA LEU A 22 10.58 -6.13 -7.78
C LEU A 22 10.36 -6.96 -6.50
N ALA A 23 9.11 -7.29 -6.19
CA ALA A 23 8.72 -8.04 -5.00
C ALA A 23 9.49 -9.37 -4.87
N ASP A 24 9.92 -9.72 -3.67
CA ASP A 24 10.37 -11.07 -3.36
C ASP A 24 9.18 -12.04 -3.45
N MET A 25 9.08 -12.76 -4.55
CA MET A 25 7.99 -13.70 -4.80
C MET A 25 7.95 -14.87 -3.81
N ALA A 26 9.07 -15.19 -3.14
CA ALA A 26 9.06 -16.18 -2.06
C ALA A 26 8.34 -15.61 -0.82
N ALA A 27 8.61 -14.35 -0.47
CA ALA A 27 7.89 -13.66 0.60
C ALA A 27 6.40 -13.50 0.28
N ILE A 28 6.04 -13.14 -0.96
CA ILE A 28 4.63 -13.05 -1.39
C ILE A 28 3.91 -14.40 -1.22
N LYS A 29 4.53 -15.52 -1.60
CA LYS A 29 3.96 -16.87 -1.37
C LYS A 29 3.73 -17.16 0.11
N VAL A 30 4.64 -16.74 0.99
CA VAL A 30 4.47 -16.88 2.45
C VAL A 30 3.30 -16.04 2.95
N VAL A 31 3.16 -14.81 2.47
CA VAL A 31 2.01 -13.94 2.78
C VAL A 31 0.70 -14.60 2.34
N CYS A 32 0.61 -15.09 1.11
CA CYS A 32 -0.58 -15.79 0.62
C CYS A 32 -0.91 -17.02 1.47
N LYS A 33 0.11 -17.81 1.85
CA LYS A 33 -0.08 -18.96 2.73
C LYS A 33 -0.56 -18.54 4.13
N ALA A 34 -0.04 -17.46 4.68
CA ALA A 34 -0.51 -16.90 5.95
C ALA A 34 -1.98 -16.45 5.86
N ILE A 35 -2.39 -15.81 4.76
CA ILE A 35 -3.78 -15.43 4.50
C ILE A 35 -4.70 -16.65 4.50
N GLU A 36 -4.32 -17.72 3.80
CA GLU A 36 -5.09 -18.96 3.73
C GLU A 36 -5.25 -19.66 5.09
N ILE A 37 -4.20 -19.65 5.92
CA ILE A 37 -4.20 -20.27 7.26
C ILE A 37 -4.98 -19.43 8.27
N VAL A 38 -4.70 -18.12 8.32
CA VAL A 38 -5.28 -17.20 9.31
C VAL A 38 -6.74 -16.92 8.99
N LYS A 39 -7.11 -16.89 7.70
CA LYS A 39 -8.42 -16.46 7.21
C LYS A 39 -8.83 -15.14 7.85
N PRO A 40 -8.14 -14.04 7.49
CA PRO A 40 -8.32 -12.77 8.16
C PRO A 40 -9.72 -12.18 7.88
N ASP A 41 -10.28 -11.51 8.88
CA ASP A 41 -11.49 -10.70 8.73
C ASP A 41 -11.20 -9.38 8.02
N ILE A 42 -9.93 -8.90 8.13
CA ILE A 42 -9.47 -7.63 7.59
C ILE A 42 -8.09 -7.85 6.94
N TYR A 43 -7.92 -7.31 5.75
CA TYR A 43 -6.62 -7.17 5.11
C TYR A 43 -6.27 -5.68 4.96
N ILE A 44 -5.05 -5.30 5.34
CA ILE A 44 -4.57 -3.91 5.26
C ILE A 44 -3.27 -3.92 4.49
N ASP A 45 -3.30 -3.28 3.34
CA ASP A 45 -2.13 -2.96 2.57
C ASP A 45 -1.63 -1.57 2.99
N LEU A 46 -0.39 -1.47 3.46
CA LEU A 46 0.16 -0.19 3.92
C LEU A 46 0.76 0.65 2.79
N GLY A 47 0.63 0.21 1.54
CA GLY A 47 1.10 0.97 0.38
C GLY A 47 2.47 0.54 -0.13
N ASP A 48 2.96 1.31 -1.09
CA ASP A 48 4.09 0.98 -1.95
C ASP A 48 3.88 -0.41 -2.58
N VAL A 49 2.69 -0.59 -3.15
CA VAL A 49 2.32 -1.84 -3.81
C VAL A 49 3.07 -2.00 -5.12
N GLY A 50 3.34 -0.90 -5.82
CA GLY A 50 4.11 -0.85 -7.05
C GLY A 50 5.42 -0.07 -6.90
N GLU A 51 6.41 -0.41 -7.71
CA GLU A 51 7.65 0.36 -7.81
C GLU A 51 7.45 1.66 -8.60
N TRP A 52 6.54 1.64 -9.58
CA TRP A 52 6.15 2.76 -10.43
C TRP A 52 7.34 3.45 -11.07
N HIS A 53 8.24 2.65 -11.63
CA HIS A 53 9.49 3.10 -12.21
C HIS A 53 9.28 4.18 -13.29
N GLY A 54 8.28 4.01 -14.16
CA GLY A 54 7.93 4.95 -15.21
C GLY A 54 7.54 6.34 -14.73
N CYS A 55 7.01 6.47 -13.48
CA CYS A 55 6.61 7.73 -12.87
C CYS A 55 7.61 8.29 -11.89
N SER A 56 8.62 7.52 -11.47
CA SER A 56 9.57 7.89 -10.44
C SER A 56 10.32 9.17 -10.79
N HIS A 57 10.11 10.22 -9.99
CA HIS A 57 10.85 11.49 -10.16
C HIS A 57 12.34 11.36 -9.83
N TRP A 58 12.74 10.35 -9.07
CA TRP A 58 14.14 10.12 -8.68
C TRP A 58 15.03 9.84 -9.88
N GLN A 59 14.52 9.17 -10.91
CA GLN A 59 15.26 8.88 -12.14
C GLN A 59 15.62 10.16 -12.91
N TRP A 60 14.79 11.20 -12.76
CA TRP A 60 14.92 12.44 -13.52
C TRP A 60 15.40 13.61 -12.68
N LYS A 61 15.68 13.42 -11.39
CA LYS A 61 16.08 14.49 -10.46
C LYS A 61 17.25 15.37 -10.96
N LYS A 62 18.13 14.78 -11.76
CA LYS A 62 19.31 15.47 -12.36
C LYS A 62 19.30 15.47 -13.89
N LYS A 63 18.22 15.05 -14.52
CA LYS A 63 18.08 14.91 -15.97
C LYS A 63 16.78 15.52 -16.43
N LYS A 64 16.72 15.96 -17.69
CA LYS A 64 15.47 16.37 -18.30
C LYS A 64 14.55 15.13 -18.43
N ARG A 65 13.30 15.25 -17.95
CA ARG A 65 12.29 14.21 -18.14
C ARG A 65 12.06 13.99 -19.63
N PRO A 66 11.99 12.74 -20.12
CA PRO A 66 11.72 12.48 -21.52
C PRO A 66 10.30 12.90 -21.91
N PRO A 67 10.02 13.03 -23.21
CA PRO A 67 8.66 13.24 -23.71
C PRO A 67 7.69 12.17 -23.21
N LEU A 68 6.41 12.55 -23.06
CA LEU A 68 5.35 11.68 -22.55
C LEU A 68 5.24 10.36 -23.32
N GLU A 69 5.31 10.42 -24.65
CA GLU A 69 5.28 9.26 -25.52
C GLU A 69 6.37 8.23 -25.24
N TYR A 70 7.48 8.68 -24.66
CA TYR A 70 8.59 7.81 -24.24
C TYR A 70 8.36 7.20 -22.84
N GLN A 71 7.63 7.90 -21.97
CA GLN A 71 7.31 7.42 -20.61
C GLN A 71 6.14 6.44 -20.59
N LEU A 72 5.11 6.68 -21.41
CA LEU A 72 3.86 5.92 -21.37
C LEU A 72 4.03 4.41 -21.45
N PRO A 73 4.88 3.84 -22.35
CA PRO A 73 5.06 2.39 -22.40
C PRO A 73 5.60 1.79 -21.09
N PHE A 74 6.47 2.51 -20.37
CA PHE A 74 7.00 2.05 -19.06
C PHE A 74 5.90 2.09 -18.00
N ILE A 75 5.10 3.16 -17.98
CA ILE A 75 3.98 3.30 -17.05
C ILE A 75 2.92 2.21 -17.30
N GLU A 76 2.63 1.92 -18.55
CA GLU A 76 1.69 0.86 -18.93
C GLU A 76 2.21 -0.53 -18.51
N GLN A 77 3.51 -0.76 -18.66
CA GLN A 77 4.11 -1.99 -18.18
C GLN A 77 4.07 -2.09 -16.65
N ASP A 78 4.38 -0.99 -15.92
CA ASP A 78 4.27 -0.93 -14.46
C ASP A 78 2.83 -1.28 -14.02
N ILE A 79 1.81 -0.70 -14.67
CA ILE A 79 0.40 -0.98 -14.37
C ILE A 79 0.09 -2.47 -14.55
N ILE A 80 0.53 -3.08 -15.66
CA ILE A 80 0.32 -4.50 -15.94
C ILE A 80 0.96 -5.36 -14.84
N ASP A 81 2.19 -5.07 -14.47
CA ASP A 81 2.96 -5.89 -13.55
C ASP A 81 2.47 -5.75 -12.10
N VAL A 82 2.06 -4.54 -11.70
CA VAL A 82 1.43 -4.32 -10.39
C VAL A 82 0.10 -5.04 -10.30
N ASN A 83 -0.75 -4.96 -11.33
CA ASN A 83 -2.02 -5.70 -11.34
C ASN A 83 -1.81 -7.21 -11.23
N LYS A 84 -0.86 -7.80 -11.97
CA LYS A 84 -0.52 -9.22 -11.83
C LYS A 84 -0.08 -9.59 -10.41
N GLY A 85 0.72 -8.73 -9.78
CA GLY A 85 1.14 -8.93 -8.41
C GLY A 85 -0.02 -8.88 -7.42
N MET A 86 -0.92 -7.93 -7.58
CA MET A 86 -2.13 -7.81 -6.78
C MET A 86 -3.07 -9.00 -6.96
N ASP A 87 -3.22 -9.51 -8.19
CA ASP A 87 -4.07 -10.69 -8.48
C ASP A 87 -3.67 -11.90 -7.64
N ILE A 88 -2.36 -12.11 -7.41
CA ILE A 88 -1.85 -13.21 -6.58
C ILE A 88 -2.35 -13.09 -5.13
N ILE A 89 -2.33 -11.88 -4.58
CA ILE A 89 -2.78 -11.63 -3.20
C ILE A 89 -4.30 -11.70 -3.12
N ASP A 90 -5.00 -11.11 -4.09
CA ASP A 90 -6.46 -11.11 -4.16
C ASP A 90 -7.02 -12.53 -4.25
N GLU A 91 -6.38 -13.41 -5.01
CA GLU A 91 -6.76 -14.83 -5.09
C GLU A 91 -6.71 -15.50 -3.71
N ALA A 92 -5.67 -15.23 -2.91
CA ALA A 92 -5.56 -15.78 -1.56
C ALA A 92 -6.62 -15.17 -0.61
N LEU A 93 -6.91 -13.87 -0.74
CA LEU A 93 -7.95 -13.19 0.03
C LEU A 93 -9.35 -13.71 -0.31
N ASP A 94 -9.63 -13.97 -1.58
CA ASP A 94 -10.90 -14.52 -2.06
C ASP A 94 -11.10 -15.95 -1.55
N LYS A 95 -10.09 -16.81 -1.67
CA LYS A 95 -10.10 -18.17 -1.11
C LYS A 95 -10.34 -18.19 0.40
N SER A 96 -9.86 -17.16 1.09
CA SER A 96 -10.02 -16.98 2.54
C SER A 96 -11.33 -16.29 2.94
N ASN A 97 -12.13 -15.85 1.97
CA ASN A 97 -13.36 -15.08 2.16
C ASN A 97 -13.15 -13.76 2.95
N CYS A 98 -11.97 -13.13 2.79
CA CYS A 98 -11.68 -11.83 3.39
C CYS A 98 -12.45 -10.72 2.67
N LYS A 99 -13.46 -10.15 3.33
CA LYS A 99 -14.37 -9.15 2.74
C LYS A 99 -13.99 -7.70 3.04
N GLU A 100 -13.23 -7.45 4.08
CA GLU A 100 -12.79 -6.10 4.43
C GLU A 100 -11.33 -5.92 4.03
N ARG A 101 -11.12 -5.15 2.96
CA ARG A 101 -9.80 -4.87 2.40
C ARG A 101 -9.54 -3.38 2.39
N HIS A 102 -8.38 -2.97 2.83
CA HIS A 102 -7.94 -1.58 2.85
C HIS A 102 -6.63 -1.45 2.09
N MET A 103 -6.54 -0.40 1.27
CA MET A 103 -5.33 0.04 0.59
C MET A 103 -4.97 1.43 1.10
N ILE A 104 -3.83 1.56 1.74
CA ILE A 104 -3.26 2.85 2.13
C ILE A 104 -2.24 3.22 1.07
N GLU A 105 -2.35 4.43 0.53
CA GLU A 105 -1.45 4.89 -0.52
C GLU A 105 -0.05 5.13 0.04
N GLY A 106 0.94 4.48 -0.56
CA GLY A 106 2.35 4.72 -0.29
C GLY A 106 2.90 5.90 -1.09
N ASN A 107 4.15 6.28 -0.84
CA ASN A 107 4.76 7.38 -1.58
C ASN A 107 5.07 7.02 -3.04
N HIS A 108 5.41 5.75 -3.33
CA HIS A 108 5.56 5.30 -4.71
C HIS A 108 4.20 5.30 -5.44
N ASP A 109 3.14 4.82 -4.79
CA ASP A 109 1.80 4.81 -5.36
C ASP A 109 1.31 6.23 -5.68
N ALA A 110 1.65 7.21 -4.81
CA ALA A 110 1.33 8.62 -5.01
C ALA A 110 2.02 9.23 -6.24
N TRP A 111 3.16 8.68 -6.71
CA TRP A 111 3.80 9.17 -7.93
C TRP A 111 2.91 9.04 -9.16
N MET A 112 2.06 8.03 -9.22
CA MET A 112 1.07 7.88 -10.28
C MET A 112 0.07 9.05 -10.27
N ASN A 113 -0.38 9.47 -9.08
CA ASN A 113 -1.28 10.60 -8.95
C ASN A 113 -0.58 11.92 -9.34
N TYR A 114 0.67 12.13 -8.91
CA TYR A 114 1.44 13.31 -9.32
C TYR A 114 1.70 13.33 -10.82
N PHE A 115 1.97 12.19 -11.43
CA PHE A 115 2.13 12.08 -12.88
C PHE A 115 0.83 12.48 -13.62
N VAL A 116 -0.32 12.04 -13.13
CA VAL A 116 -1.62 12.40 -13.72
C VAL A 116 -1.95 13.87 -13.49
N ASP A 117 -1.55 14.47 -12.36
CA ASP A 117 -1.72 15.91 -12.11
C ASP A 117 -0.94 16.76 -13.12
N GLU A 118 0.25 16.27 -13.53
CA GLU A 118 1.02 16.89 -14.64
C GLU A 118 0.41 16.59 -16.04
N HIS A 119 -0.40 15.53 -16.16
CA HIS A 119 -1.00 15.06 -17.41
C HIS A 119 -2.52 14.82 -17.26
N PRO A 120 -3.34 15.88 -17.15
CA PRO A 120 -4.76 15.76 -16.77
C PRO A 120 -5.65 14.93 -17.71
N TYR A 121 -5.15 14.57 -18.88
CA TYR A 121 -5.89 13.73 -19.85
C TYR A 121 -5.83 12.24 -19.51
N LEU A 122 -4.98 11.83 -18.53
CA LEU A 122 -4.70 10.45 -18.17
C LEU A 122 -5.35 10.05 -16.83
N GLN A 123 -6.58 10.50 -16.57
CA GLN A 123 -7.25 10.25 -15.28
C GLN A 123 -7.42 8.77 -14.96
N GLU A 124 -7.56 7.93 -15.97
CA GLU A 124 -7.65 6.47 -15.83
C GLU A 124 -6.35 5.85 -15.31
N LYS A 125 -5.23 6.58 -15.36
CA LYS A 125 -3.94 6.13 -14.83
C LYS A 125 -3.69 6.57 -13.38
N ARG A 126 -4.65 7.26 -12.73
CA ARG A 126 -4.56 7.48 -11.28
C ARG A 126 -4.42 6.15 -10.56
N PHE A 127 -3.60 6.13 -9.51
CA PHE A 127 -3.28 4.90 -8.79
C PHE A 127 -4.51 4.03 -8.52
N LYS A 128 -5.52 4.56 -7.83
CA LYS A 128 -6.73 3.79 -7.49
C LYS A 128 -7.50 3.26 -8.70
N GLU A 129 -7.44 3.97 -9.83
CA GLU A 129 -8.14 3.60 -11.06
C GLU A 129 -7.34 2.53 -11.82
N CYS A 130 -6.04 2.77 -12.07
CA CYS A 130 -5.22 1.88 -12.88
C CYS A 130 -4.97 0.51 -12.24
N VAL A 131 -5.07 0.41 -10.90
CA VAL A 131 -5.02 -0.88 -10.18
C VAL A 131 -6.40 -1.42 -9.79
N ASN A 132 -7.48 -0.80 -10.28
CA ASN A 132 -8.86 -1.26 -10.11
C ASN A 132 -9.26 -1.51 -8.65
N LEU A 133 -8.88 -0.62 -7.71
CA LEU A 133 -9.10 -0.83 -6.27
C LEU A 133 -10.56 -1.06 -5.91
N LYS A 134 -11.47 -0.34 -6.57
CA LYS A 134 -12.91 -0.46 -6.34
C LYS A 134 -13.44 -1.84 -6.73
N GLU A 135 -13.08 -2.33 -7.90
CA GLU A 135 -13.48 -3.63 -8.45
C GLU A 135 -12.89 -4.79 -7.62
N ARG A 136 -11.67 -4.61 -7.12
CA ARG A 136 -10.99 -5.53 -6.18
C ARG A 136 -11.57 -5.50 -4.76
N GLY A 137 -12.50 -4.57 -4.48
CA GLY A 137 -13.15 -4.45 -3.18
C GLY A 137 -12.32 -3.77 -2.09
N TYR A 138 -11.29 -3.01 -2.46
CA TYR A 138 -10.50 -2.25 -1.50
C TYR A 138 -11.13 -0.90 -1.15
N LYS A 139 -11.11 -0.58 0.14
CA LYS A 139 -11.32 0.78 0.64
C LYS A 139 -10.00 1.52 0.56
N TYR A 140 -9.95 2.55 -0.27
CA TYR A 140 -8.76 3.35 -0.49
C TYR A 140 -8.63 4.47 0.55
N HIS A 141 -7.39 4.66 1.05
CA HIS A 141 -6.99 5.74 1.95
C HIS A 141 -5.83 6.49 1.29
N GLN A 142 -6.07 7.76 1.02
CA GLN A 142 -5.08 8.60 0.33
C GLN A 142 -3.83 8.84 1.19
N ALA A 143 -2.70 9.12 0.55
CA ALA A 143 -1.46 9.46 1.24
C ALA A 143 -1.67 10.59 2.25
N GLY A 144 -1.23 10.37 3.49
CA GLY A 144 -1.46 11.31 4.60
C GLY A 144 -2.71 11.02 5.44
N GLU A 145 -3.61 10.16 5.00
CA GLU A 145 -4.73 9.70 5.82
C GLU A 145 -4.31 8.57 6.75
N TYR A 146 -4.95 8.50 7.91
CA TYR A 146 -4.76 7.45 8.90
C TYR A 146 -6.01 6.59 9.00
N MET A 147 -5.87 5.31 8.70
CA MET A 147 -6.89 4.33 9.03
C MET A 147 -6.75 3.94 10.51
N LYS A 148 -7.85 3.73 11.23
CA LYS A 148 -7.82 3.34 12.64
C LYS A 148 -8.69 2.09 12.90
N ILE A 149 -8.11 1.15 13.66
CA ILE A 149 -8.85 0.05 14.27
C ILE A 149 -8.61 0.12 15.78
N GLY A 150 -9.67 0.44 16.52
CA GLY A 150 -9.54 0.69 17.95
C GLY A 150 -8.59 1.84 18.28
N LYS A 151 -7.48 1.53 18.99
CA LYS A 151 -6.46 2.50 19.37
C LYS A 151 -5.22 2.48 18.47
N LEU A 152 -5.19 1.63 17.44
CA LEU A 152 -4.07 1.51 16.53
C LEU A 152 -4.38 2.23 15.21
N ALA A 153 -3.49 3.13 14.83
CA ALA A 153 -3.54 3.80 13.53
C ALA A 153 -2.64 3.07 12.54
N PHE A 154 -3.02 3.08 11.28
CA PHE A 154 -2.29 2.51 10.17
C PHE A 154 -2.07 3.59 9.12
N TYR A 155 -0.86 3.69 8.60
CA TYR A 155 -0.52 4.52 7.46
C TYR A 155 0.78 4.04 6.83
N HIS A 156 1.19 4.62 5.69
CA HIS A 156 2.38 4.13 5.00
C HIS A 156 3.69 4.36 5.78
N GLY A 157 3.94 5.56 6.29
CA GLY A 157 5.11 5.80 7.15
C GLY A 157 6.12 6.82 6.64
N HIS A 158 6.00 7.33 5.42
CA HIS A 158 6.99 8.18 4.75
C HIS A 158 7.19 9.60 5.33
N HIS A 159 6.36 10.02 6.30
CA HIS A 159 6.42 11.39 6.83
C HIS A 159 7.57 11.65 7.80
N PHE A 160 8.06 10.63 8.51
CA PHE A 160 9.07 10.80 9.54
C PHE A 160 10.22 9.82 9.36
N ALA A 161 11.32 10.32 8.84
CA ALA A 161 12.52 9.53 8.52
C ALA A 161 13.58 9.58 9.64
N GLY A 162 14.68 8.85 9.41
CA GLY A 162 15.88 8.82 10.24
C GLY A 162 16.02 7.53 11.05
N ILE A 163 17.19 7.31 11.63
CA ILE A 163 17.54 6.07 12.36
C ILE A 163 16.55 5.78 13.51
N GLN A 164 16.01 6.84 14.14
CA GLN A 164 15.03 6.72 15.22
C GLN A 164 13.59 7.02 14.72
N HIS A 165 13.24 6.56 13.51
CA HIS A 165 11.93 6.87 12.93
C HIS A 165 10.77 6.41 13.82
N THR A 166 10.85 5.29 14.54
CA THR A 166 9.80 4.84 15.48
C THR A 166 9.52 5.86 16.57
N ARG A 167 10.58 6.40 17.19
CA ARG A 167 10.45 7.48 18.17
C ARG A 167 9.88 8.75 17.54
N ASN A 168 10.32 9.08 16.33
CA ASN A 168 9.81 10.25 15.61
C ASN A 168 8.30 10.13 15.36
N HIS A 169 7.85 8.95 14.91
CA HIS A 169 6.43 8.67 14.72
C HIS A 169 5.64 8.80 16.04
N LEU A 170 6.12 8.17 17.11
CA LEU A 170 5.45 8.21 18.40
C LEU A 170 5.31 9.64 18.94
N VAL A 171 6.39 10.43 18.92
CA VAL A 171 6.40 11.81 19.44
C VAL A 171 5.52 12.73 18.60
N ARG A 172 5.55 12.58 17.25
CA ARG A 172 4.81 13.47 16.35
C ARG A 172 3.33 13.14 16.26
N LEU A 173 2.97 11.85 16.31
CA LEU A 173 1.59 11.40 16.16
C LEU A 173 0.85 11.30 17.49
N GLY A 174 1.56 11.09 18.60
CA GLY A 174 0.95 10.96 19.92
C GLY A 174 -0.04 9.78 20.04
N THR A 175 0.09 8.75 19.20
CA THR A 175 -0.80 7.58 19.17
C THR A 175 -0.04 6.33 18.76
N ASN A 176 -0.60 5.17 19.09
CA ASN A 176 -0.07 3.90 18.59
C ASN A 176 -0.23 3.84 17.07
N VAL A 177 0.82 3.47 16.36
CA VAL A 177 0.83 3.41 14.91
C VAL A 177 1.57 2.18 14.41
N MET A 178 1.07 1.58 13.33
CA MET A 178 1.74 0.57 12.53
C MET A 178 1.94 1.13 11.12
N TYR A 179 3.15 0.99 10.60
CA TYR A 179 3.53 1.58 9.31
C TYR A 179 4.62 0.74 8.61
N GLY A 180 4.82 0.96 7.32
CA GLY A 180 5.84 0.38 6.44
C GLY A 180 6.96 1.37 6.10
N HIS A 181 7.32 1.48 4.81
CA HIS A 181 8.22 2.44 4.19
C HIS A 181 9.71 2.26 4.49
N HIS A 182 10.10 1.98 5.73
CA HIS A 182 11.52 2.00 6.14
C HIS A 182 12.26 0.68 5.85
N HIS A 183 11.55 -0.38 5.45
CA HIS A 183 12.09 -1.71 5.14
C HIS A 183 12.93 -2.30 6.28
N ASP A 184 12.65 -1.91 7.52
CA ASP A 184 13.26 -2.45 8.73
C ASP A 184 12.21 -2.79 9.80
N ILE A 185 12.63 -3.48 10.86
CA ILE A 185 11.77 -3.84 11.98
C ILE A 185 12.25 -3.12 13.22
N GLN A 186 11.47 -2.13 13.64
CA GLN A 186 11.73 -1.37 14.86
C GLN A 186 10.44 -1.20 15.68
N GLN A 187 10.60 -1.01 17.00
CA GLN A 187 9.50 -0.66 17.91
C GLN A 187 9.99 0.30 19.00
N SER A 188 9.11 1.13 19.52
CA SER A 188 9.37 2.07 20.63
C SER A 188 8.19 2.09 21.61
#